data_8dec9b10bad165bc361ae29ace052886
#
_entry.id   8dec9b10bad165bc361ae29ace052886
#
_cell.length_a   1.000
_cell.length_b   1.000
_cell.length_c   1.000
_cell.angle_alpha   90.00
_cell.angle_beta   90.00
_cell.angle_gamma   90.00
#
_symmetry.space_group_name_H-M   'P 1'
#
loop_
_entity.id
_entity.type
_entity.pdbx_description
1 polymer ?
#
loop_
_entity_poly.entity_id
_entity_poly.type
_entity_poly.pdbx_seq_one_letter_code
_entity_poly.pdbx_strand_id
1 'polypeptide(L)'
;MATYMIPCLLGLEKLVGDEVKRLGLKNVRVENGRIFCDGAPDDCARLNINLRCGARVLLVLGEFPARSFEELFQGVKAIPWENYIPRDGAFPVKGYSITSQLHSAPACQSIVKKAMVERLKSRYGLEQFPETGTKYQVRFSIFKDQVVIGLDSSGEGLYKRGYRAVGVEAPLRETLAAAMVLLSRYRGRDPFCDPFCGSGTIPIEAALIAKNRAPGLDRSFDAQRWAFLSQRVWLHAAEEAMDKEFHGKYDIWGGDIDPRAIEIARSNAMKAGVEDCIRFEVADMRDFRRDSQYGQLVTNPPYGERLMDRAAAETLYRELGRVWQHLPGGWRTLVLSSHTEFERTFGRPADKKRKLYNGMLKCDLFMYGNV
;
A
#
# COMPACT_ATOMS: atom_id res chain seq x y z
N MET A 1 17.70 -9.36 16.81
CA MET A 1 16.39 -9.61 16.20
C MET A 1 15.60 -8.33 16.27
N ALA A 2 14.99 -7.88 15.20
CA ALA A 2 14.23 -6.62 15.13
C ALA A 2 12.75 -6.95 14.95
N THR A 3 11.87 -6.16 15.56
CA THR A 3 10.43 -6.26 15.33
C THR A 3 9.99 -5.15 14.38
N TYR A 4 9.18 -5.50 13.41
CA TYR A 4 8.63 -4.57 12.43
C TYR A 4 7.12 -4.50 12.56
N MET A 5 6.56 -3.31 12.33
CA MET A 5 5.12 -3.10 12.21
C MET A 5 4.81 -2.55 10.80
N ILE A 6 3.87 -3.18 10.13
CA ILE A 6 3.43 -2.82 8.79
C ILE A 6 1.95 -2.40 8.86
N PRO A 7 1.63 -1.10 8.91
CA PRO A 7 0.27 -0.62 8.75
C PRO A 7 -0.27 -0.96 7.36
N CYS A 8 -1.55 -1.27 7.28
CA CYS A 8 -2.23 -1.54 6.01
C CYS A 8 -3.68 -1.02 6.03
N LEU A 9 -4.33 -1.02 4.87
CA LEU A 9 -5.75 -0.74 4.79
C LEU A 9 -6.55 -1.85 5.50
N LEU A 10 -7.61 -1.45 6.21
CA LEU A 10 -8.56 -2.39 6.82
C LEU A 10 -9.15 -3.33 5.76
N GLY A 11 -9.17 -4.61 6.07
CA GLY A 11 -9.61 -5.68 5.18
C GLY A 11 -8.47 -6.29 4.33
N LEU A 12 -7.24 -5.77 4.39
CA LEU A 12 -6.07 -6.29 3.69
C LEU A 12 -5.06 -6.97 4.62
N GLU A 13 -5.32 -7.06 5.92
CA GLU A 13 -4.38 -7.53 6.92
C GLU A 13 -3.85 -8.94 6.63
N LYS A 14 -4.76 -9.86 6.27
CA LYS A 14 -4.37 -11.23 5.90
C LYS A 14 -3.46 -11.23 4.68
N LEU A 15 -3.78 -10.42 3.66
CA LEU A 15 -3.01 -10.35 2.42
C LEU A 15 -1.57 -9.86 2.69
N VAL A 16 -1.43 -8.79 3.48
CA VAL A 16 -0.11 -8.26 3.88
C VAL A 16 0.63 -9.26 4.79
N GLY A 17 -0.07 -9.91 5.71
CA GLY A 17 0.51 -10.99 6.53
C GLY A 17 1.07 -12.14 5.69
N ASP A 18 0.37 -12.51 4.61
CA ASP A 18 0.82 -13.54 3.68
C ASP A 18 2.03 -13.05 2.82
N GLU A 19 2.12 -11.76 2.49
CA GLU A 19 3.31 -11.18 1.86
C GLU A 19 4.53 -11.29 2.79
N VAL A 20 4.37 -10.87 4.04
CA VAL A 20 5.42 -10.91 5.08
C VAL A 20 5.93 -12.35 5.31
N LYS A 21 5.03 -13.33 5.39
CA LYS A 21 5.39 -14.75 5.53
C LYS A 21 6.17 -15.27 4.32
N ARG A 22 5.80 -14.87 3.10
CA ARG A 22 6.53 -15.25 1.88
C ARG A 22 7.94 -14.67 1.81
N LEU A 23 8.18 -13.54 2.46
CA LEU A 23 9.52 -12.97 2.65
C LEU A 23 10.35 -13.71 3.72
N GLY A 24 9.78 -14.70 4.43
CA GLY A 24 10.47 -15.51 5.41
C GLY A 24 10.56 -14.89 6.81
N LEU A 25 9.82 -13.80 7.09
CA LEU A 25 9.78 -13.17 8.41
C LEU A 25 9.08 -14.09 9.42
N LYS A 26 9.51 -14.03 10.68
CA LYS A 26 9.04 -14.89 11.77
C LYS A 26 7.99 -14.19 12.63
N ASN A 27 7.29 -14.96 13.46
CA ASN A 27 6.35 -14.47 14.47
C ASN A 27 5.31 -13.48 13.91
N VAL A 28 4.77 -13.77 12.72
CA VAL A 28 3.82 -12.88 12.04
C VAL A 28 2.51 -12.82 12.81
N ARG A 29 2.23 -11.66 13.42
CA ARG A 29 1.01 -11.35 14.18
C ARG A 29 0.15 -10.39 13.37
N VAL A 30 -1.06 -10.80 13.04
CA VAL A 30 -2.03 -10.02 12.26
C VAL A 30 -3.02 -9.36 13.21
N GLU A 31 -3.11 -8.04 13.18
CA GLU A 31 -4.04 -7.22 13.96
C GLU A 31 -4.84 -6.31 13.04
N ASN A 32 -5.90 -5.69 13.53
CA ASN A 32 -6.71 -4.76 12.76
C ASN A 32 -5.86 -3.58 12.24
N GLY A 33 -5.75 -3.46 10.92
CA GLY A 33 -5.05 -2.39 10.23
C GLY A 33 -3.52 -2.46 10.30
N ARG A 34 -2.92 -3.53 10.86
CA ARG A 34 -1.46 -3.67 10.97
C ARG A 34 -0.99 -5.10 11.12
N ILE A 35 0.25 -5.35 10.75
CA ILE A 35 0.94 -6.62 10.92
C ILE A 35 2.23 -6.37 11.70
N PHE A 36 2.54 -7.26 12.64
CA PHE A 36 3.84 -7.34 13.30
C PHE A 36 4.59 -8.57 12.81
N CYS A 37 5.89 -8.47 12.73
CA CYS A 37 6.78 -9.60 12.43
C CYS A 37 8.17 -9.36 12.99
N ASP A 38 8.91 -10.45 13.16
CA ASP A 38 10.30 -10.42 13.61
C ASP A 38 11.23 -10.84 12.47
N GLY A 39 12.37 -10.15 12.38
CA GLY A 39 13.40 -10.39 11.39
C GLY A 39 14.77 -9.91 11.81
N ALA A 40 15.75 -10.02 10.91
CA ALA A 40 17.04 -9.39 11.03
C ALA A 40 16.93 -7.87 10.79
N PRO A 41 17.91 -7.04 11.20
CA PRO A 41 17.95 -5.63 10.83
C PRO A 41 17.88 -5.38 9.31
N ASP A 42 18.47 -6.29 8.54
CA ASP A 42 18.53 -6.26 7.07
C ASP A 42 17.14 -6.45 6.41
N ASP A 43 16.22 -7.11 7.10
CA ASP A 43 14.85 -7.30 6.62
C ASP A 43 14.06 -5.98 6.49
N CYS A 44 14.56 -4.90 7.09
CA CYS A 44 14.05 -3.55 6.87
C CYS A 44 14.03 -3.19 5.37
N ALA A 45 15.14 -3.43 4.67
CA ALA A 45 15.25 -3.17 3.23
C ALA A 45 14.36 -4.14 2.42
N ARG A 46 14.39 -5.43 2.74
CA ARG A 46 13.59 -6.46 2.05
C ARG A 46 12.09 -6.17 2.15
N LEU A 47 11.60 -5.79 3.32
CA LEU A 47 10.20 -5.40 3.52
C LEU A 47 9.83 -4.16 2.70
N ASN A 48 10.63 -3.09 2.74
CA ASN A 48 10.35 -1.86 2.01
C ASN A 48 10.34 -2.06 0.49
N ILE A 49 11.26 -2.86 -0.04
CA ILE A 49 11.39 -3.12 -1.48
C ILE A 49 10.25 -4.03 -1.98
N ASN A 50 9.87 -5.05 -1.23
CA ASN A 50 9.02 -6.12 -1.74
C ASN A 50 7.52 -6.00 -1.40
N LEU A 51 7.13 -5.25 -0.35
CA LEU A 51 5.73 -5.15 0.05
C LEU A 51 4.88 -4.41 -0.97
N ARG A 52 3.83 -5.07 -1.45
CA ARG A 52 2.88 -4.54 -2.44
C ARG A 52 1.69 -3.84 -1.78
N CYS A 53 1.17 -4.40 -0.70
CA CYS A 53 -0.08 -3.95 -0.06
C CYS A 53 0.13 -3.26 1.29
N GLY A 54 1.32 -3.35 1.89
CA GLY A 54 1.68 -2.61 3.10
C GLY A 54 1.76 -1.11 2.84
N ALA A 55 1.38 -0.29 3.81
CA ALA A 55 1.42 1.16 3.69
C ALA A 55 2.80 1.75 4.01
N ARG A 56 3.50 1.16 4.97
CA ARG A 56 4.82 1.56 5.48
C ARG A 56 5.48 0.39 6.20
N VAL A 57 6.76 0.53 6.49
CA VAL A 57 7.52 -0.36 7.37
C VAL A 57 8.06 0.46 8.53
N LEU A 58 7.70 0.09 9.75
CA LEU A 58 8.19 0.73 10.96
C LEU A 58 9.07 -0.25 11.73
N LEU A 59 10.26 0.19 12.09
CA LEU A 59 11.10 -0.51 13.06
C LEU A 59 10.56 -0.22 14.47
N VAL A 60 10.04 -1.22 15.15
CA VAL A 60 9.45 -1.08 16.49
C VAL A 60 10.55 -0.95 17.52
N LEU A 61 10.52 0.13 18.30
CA LEU A 61 11.49 0.41 19.37
C LEU A 61 10.93 0.21 20.77
N GLY A 62 9.60 0.27 20.92
CA GLY A 62 8.91 0.06 22.19
C GLY A 62 7.45 -0.32 22.00
N GLU A 63 6.99 -1.24 22.84
CA GLU A 63 5.60 -1.66 22.96
C GLU A 63 5.27 -1.78 24.46
N PHE A 64 4.34 -0.95 24.93
CA PHE A 64 4.00 -0.87 26.37
C PHE A 64 2.59 -0.28 26.59
N PRO A 65 1.93 -0.59 27.73
CA PRO A 65 0.67 0.05 28.09
C PRO A 65 0.90 1.48 28.60
N ALA A 66 -0.02 2.41 28.31
CA ALA A 66 -0.08 3.74 28.93
C ALA A 66 -1.51 4.29 28.94
N ARG A 67 -1.97 4.66 30.14
CA ARG A 67 -3.28 5.27 30.40
C ARG A 67 -3.18 6.71 30.84
N SER A 68 -1.97 7.18 31.16
CA SER A 68 -1.65 8.54 31.56
C SER A 68 -0.48 9.10 30.74
N PHE A 69 -0.38 10.44 30.69
CA PHE A 69 0.76 11.10 30.05
C PHE A 69 2.08 10.80 30.75
N GLU A 70 2.06 10.55 32.06
CA GLU A 70 3.27 10.13 32.80
C GLU A 70 3.73 8.73 32.37
N GLU A 71 2.82 7.75 32.27
CA GLU A 71 3.15 6.41 31.79
C GLU A 71 3.69 6.46 30.34
N LEU A 72 3.07 7.25 29.49
CA LEU A 72 3.55 7.47 28.11
C LEU A 72 4.96 8.08 28.11
N PHE A 73 5.19 9.11 28.94
CA PHE A 73 6.49 9.77 29.04
C PHE A 73 7.58 8.79 29.51
N GLN A 74 7.35 8.04 30.58
CA GLN A 74 8.33 7.11 31.13
C GLN A 74 8.61 5.96 30.16
N GLY A 75 7.59 5.39 29.52
CA GLY A 75 7.76 4.35 28.52
C GLY A 75 8.60 4.78 27.33
N VAL A 76 8.36 6.00 26.80
CA VAL A 76 9.15 6.56 25.69
C VAL A 76 10.58 6.91 26.13
N LYS A 77 10.75 7.46 27.34
CA LYS A 77 12.07 7.82 27.90
C LYS A 77 12.93 6.59 28.15
N ALA A 78 12.34 5.43 28.44
CA ALA A 78 13.04 4.17 28.64
C ALA A 78 13.71 3.63 27.36
N ILE A 79 13.23 4.01 26.18
CA ILE A 79 13.80 3.58 24.90
C ILE A 79 15.21 4.16 24.74
N PRO A 80 16.21 3.34 24.32
CA PRO A 80 17.59 3.80 24.14
C PRO A 80 17.76 4.55 22.81
N TRP A 81 17.21 5.75 22.73
CA TRP A 81 17.18 6.58 21.51
C TRP A 81 18.57 6.89 20.95
N GLU A 82 19.57 6.99 21.81
CA GLU A 82 20.98 7.21 21.46
C GLU A 82 21.58 6.13 20.56
N ASN A 83 20.99 4.92 20.53
CA ASN A 83 21.42 3.85 19.65
C ASN A 83 20.95 4.04 18.20
N TYR A 84 19.97 4.93 17.98
CA TYR A 84 19.33 5.12 16.69
C TYR A 84 19.53 6.53 16.13
N ILE A 85 19.44 7.55 16.97
CA ILE A 85 19.42 8.96 16.57
C ILE A 85 20.75 9.62 16.97
N PRO A 86 21.59 10.03 16.00
CA PRO A 86 22.82 10.75 16.29
C PRO A 86 22.54 12.17 16.81
N ARG A 87 23.60 12.87 17.29
CA ARG A 87 23.50 14.19 17.93
C ARG A 87 22.82 15.26 17.08
N ASP A 88 22.98 15.19 15.76
CA ASP A 88 22.44 16.13 14.79
C ASP A 88 21.17 15.62 14.10
N GLY A 89 20.77 14.37 14.36
CA GLY A 89 19.61 13.73 13.74
C GLY A 89 18.32 14.51 13.96
N ALA A 90 17.51 14.65 12.90
CA ALA A 90 16.18 15.22 12.99
C ALA A 90 15.16 14.12 13.34
N PHE A 91 14.41 14.32 14.43
CA PHE A 91 13.45 13.31 14.93
C PHE A 91 12.03 13.87 15.10
N PRO A 92 11.36 14.21 14.00
CA PRO A 92 9.96 14.63 14.06
C PRO A 92 9.08 13.47 14.54
N VAL A 93 8.03 13.81 15.30
CA VAL A 93 7.09 12.84 15.85
C VAL A 93 5.74 13.00 15.18
N LYS A 94 5.11 11.89 14.76
CA LYS A 94 3.74 11.83 14.27
C LYS A 94 3.07 10.57 14.80
N GLY A 95 1.77 10.62 14.99
CA GLY A 95 1.04 9.43 15.41
C GLY A 95 -0.45 9.66 15.58
N TYR A 96 -1.10 8.65 16.13
CA TYR A 96 -2.54 8.69 16.41
C TYR A 96 -2.87 7.93 17.68
N SER A 97 -4.01 8.27 18.26
CA SER A 97 -4.61 7.53 19.36
C SER A 97 -6.07 7.23 19.06
N ILE A 98 -6.48 5.98 19.24
CA ILE A 98 -7.82 5.50 18.95
C ILE A 98 -8.28 4.60 20.11
N THR A 99 -9.50 4.84 20.60
CA THR A 99 -10.11 4.01 21.66
C THR A 99 -9.18 3.88 22.90
N SER A 100 -8.63 5.01 23.34
CA SER A 100 -7.69 5.09 24.45
C SER A 100 -8.04 6.23 25.40
N GLN A 101 -7.61 6.13 26.67
CA GLN A 101 -7.69 7.23 27.63
C GLN A 101 -6.88 8.44 27.17
N LEU A 102 -5.75 8.21 26.51
CA LEU A 102 -4.92 9.23 25.88
C LEU A 102 -5.49 9.61 24.49
N HIS A 103 -6.62 10.27 24.43
CA HIS A 103 -7.36 10.54 23.19
C HIS A 103 -6.82 11.73 22.37
N SER A 104 -6.02 12.64 22.97
CA SER A 104 -5.45 13.79 22.26
C SER A 104 -4.15 13.45 21.56
N ALA A 105 -4.18 13.15 20.27
CA ALA A 105 -2.98 12.84 19.48
C ALA A 105 -1.94 14.00 19.50
N PRO A 106 -2.30 15.30 19.41
CA PRO A 106 -1.33 16.39 19.54
C PRO A 106 -0.65 16.43 20.91
N ALA A 107 -1.40 16.19 22.01
CA ALA A 107 -0.83 16.14 23.35
C ALA A 107 0.14 14.95 23.50
N CYS A 108 -0.26 13.75 23.04
CA CYS A 108 0.61 12.59 23.02
C CYS A 108 1.89 12.85 22.20
N GLN A 109 1.78 13.49 21.04
CA GLN A 109 2.92 13.85 20.20
C GLN A 109 3.93 14.75 20.96
N SER A 110 3.44 15.74 21.69
CA SER A 110 4.27 16.64 22.51
C SER A 110 4.95 15.89 23.64
N ILE A 111 4.26 14.97 24.34
CA ILE A 111 4.81 14.15 25.42
C ILE A 111 5.87 13.19 24.87
N VAL A 112 5.62 12.52 23.74
CA VAL A 112 6.60 11.64 23.08
C VAL A 112 7.86 12.43 22.74
N LYS A 113 7.72 13.60 22.09
CA LYS A 113 8.89 14.44 21.73
C LYS A 113 9.66 14.88 22.98
N LYS A 114 8.97 15.33 24.04
CA LYS A 114 9.59 15.73 25.30
C LYS A 114 10.38 14.58 25.94
N ALA A 115 9.80 13.39 26.01
CA ALA A 115 10.47 12.23 26.60
C ALA A 115 11.74 11.83 25.84
N MET A 116 11.71 11.88 24.50
CA MET A 116 12.89 11.66 23.65
C MET A 116 13.98 12.68 23.92
N VAL A 117 13.63 13.98 23.95
CA VAL A 117 14.57 15.06 24.22
C VAL A 117 15.22 14.87 25.59
N GLU A 118 14.46 14.59 26.65
CA GLU A 118 14.99 14.33 27.99
C GLU A 118 15.96 13.13 28.02
N ARG A 119 15.65 12.06 27.33
CA ARG A 119 16.57 10.91 27.21
C ARG A 119 17.86 11.29 26.49
N LEU A 120 17.74 11.91 25.32
CA LEU A 120 18.91 12.28 24.50
C LEU A 120 19.79 13.34 25.19
N LYS A 121 19.20 14.32 25.91
CA LYS A 121 19.90 15.27 26.73
C LYS A 121 20.79 14.56 27.74
N SER A 122 20.24 13.60 28.48
CA SER A 122 20.97 12.85 29.51
C SER A 122 22.12 12.01 28.95
N ARG A 123 22.06 11.63 27.68
CA ARG A 123 23.07 10.79 27.00
C ARG A 123 24.12 11.60 26.26
N TYR A 124 23.70 12.68 25.61
CA TYR A 124 24.59 13.48 24.77
C TYR A 124 25.16 14.70 25.46
N GLY A 125 24.63 15.11 26.60
CA GLY A 125 25.06 16.33 27.31
C GLY A 125 24.77 17.61 26.51
N LEU A 126 23.70 17.59 25.67
CA LEU A 126 23.29 18.73 24.86
C LEU A 126 22.03 19.34 25.45
N GLU A 127 21.97 20.67 25.54
CA GLU A 127 20.75 21.38 25.96
C GLU A 127 19.72 21.54 24.84
N GLN A 128 20.21 21.63 23.60
CA GLN A 128 19.35 21.75 22.40
C GLN A 128 19.86 20.82 21.29
N PHE A 129 18.91 20.34 20.49
CA PHE A 129 19.21 19.48 19.34
C PHE A 129 19.01 20.31 18.05
N PRO A 130 20.04 20.40 17.18
CA PRO A 130 19.96 21.20 15.95
C PRO A 130 18.99 20.63 14.91
N GLU A 131 18.75 19.31 14.96
CA GLU A 131 17.88 18.58 14.02
C GLU A 131 18.15 18.91 12.53
N THR A 132 19.43 19.09 12.17
CA THR A 132 19.89 19.49 10.83
C THR A 132 20.36 18.31 9.98
N GLY A 133 20.56 17.16 10.63
CA GLY A 133 21.06 15.93 10.00
C GLY A 133 19.95 15.05 9.39
N THR A 134 20.26 13.77 9.28
CA THR A 134 19.35 12.76 8.74
C THR A 134 18.04 12.69 9.53
N LYS A 135 16.94 12.53 8.81
CA LYS A 135 15.61 12.40 9.40
C LYS A 135 15.34 10.99 9.91
N TYR A 136 14.94 10.89 11.16
CA TYR A 136 14.46 9.70 11.85
C TYR A 136 13.00 9.92 12.26
N GLN A 137 12.07 9.72 11.32
CA GLN A 137 10.66 9.96 11.58
C GLN A 137 10.13 8.97 12.63
N VAL A 138 9.84 9.48 13.81
CA VAL A 138 9.21 8.70 14.88
C VAL A 138 7.70 8.65 14.67
N ARG A 139 7.15 7.45 14.77
CA ARG A 139 5.71 7.24 14.79
C ARG A 139 5.26 6.57 16.06
N PHE A 140 4.18 7.06 16.62
CA PHE A 140 3.47 6.38 17.70
C PHE A 140 2.06 5.99 17.26
N SER A 141 1.59 4.88 17.79
CA SER A 141 0.18 4.51 17.73
C SER A 141 -0.27 4.09 19.14
N ILE A 142 -1.42 4.61 19.57
CA ILE A 142 -2.05 4.20 20.83
C ILE A 142 -3.40 3.61 20.46
N PHE A 143 -3.59 2.34 20.79
CA PHE A 143 -4.84 1.63 20.53
C PHE A 143 -5.20 0.79 21.74
N LYS A 144 -6.38 1.05 22.33
CA LYS A 144 -6.83 0.40 23.56
C LYS A 144 -5.77 0.45 24.67
N ASP A 145 -5.23 1.64 24.90
CA ASP A 145 -4.18 1.95 25.88
C ASP A 145 -2.83 1.22 25.65
N GLN A 146 -2.66 0.51 24.54
CA GLN A 146 -1.38 -0.06 24.12
C GLN A 146 -0.66 0.90 23.19
N VAL A 147 0.55 1.25 23.56
CA VAL A 147 1.45 2.16 22.82
C VAL A 147 2.43 1.34 22.01
N VAL A 148 2.59 1.71 20.75
CA VAL A 148 3.68 1.23 19.90
C VAL A 148 4.46 2.44 19.43
N ILE A 149 5.77 2.42 19.63
CA ILE A 149 6.71 3.45 19.17
C ILE A 149 7.65 2.83 18.14
N GLY A 150 7.78 3.47 16.99
CA GLY A 150 8.67 2.97 15.93
C GLY A 150 9.27 4.08 15.08
N LEU A 151 10.33 3.74 14.35
CA LEU A 151 10.94 4.57 13.32
C LEU A 151 10.36 4.20 11.95
N ASP A 152 9.86 5.19 11.21
CA ASP A 152 9.34 5.02 9.86
C ASP A 152 10.50 4.90 8.87
N SER A 153 10.77 3.68 8.44
CA SER A 153 11.85 3.39 7.51
C SER A 153 11.52 3.74 6.06
N SER A 154 10.25 3.83 5.73
CA SER A 154 9.79 4.03 4.36
C SER A 154 9.91 5.48 3.87
N GLY A 155 9.72 6.46 4.76
CA GLY A 155 9.62 7.88 4.42
C GLY A 155 8.29 8.20 3.73
N GLU A 156 8.27 8.31 2.42
CA GLU A 156 7.04 8.37 1.63
C GLU A 156 6.27 7.03 1.75
N GLY A 157 4.94 7.08 1.69
CA GLY A 157 4.13 5.86 1.75
C GLY A 157 4.46 4.89 0.63
N LEU A 158 4.40 3.58 0.89
CA LEU A 158 4.78 2.55 -0.10
C LEU A 158 3.89 2.57 -1.35
N TYR A 159 2.68 3.15 -1.30
CA TYR A 159 1.86 3.37 -2.48
C TYR A 159 2.54 4.27 -3.52
N LYS A 160 3.42 5.21 -3.13
CA LYS A 160 4.21 6.02 -4.04
C LYS A 160 5.36 5.19 -4.59
N ARG A 161 5.09 4.41 -5.66
CA ARG A 161 6.07 3.53 -6.32
C ARG A 161 7.17 4.28 -7.06
N GLY A 162 6.90 5.53 -7.47
CA GLY A 162 7.81 6.34 -8.28
C GLY A 162 7.39 6.50 -9.73
N TYR A 163 6.57 5.60 -10.28
CA TYR A 163 6.20 5.64 -11.71
C TYR A 163 5.12 6.68 -12.05
N ARG A 164 4.30 7.11 -11.09
CA ARG A 164 3.19 8.01 -11.37
C ARG A 164 3.65 9.44 -11.63
N ALA A 165 3.17 10.04 -12.72
CA ALA A 165 3.35 11.46 -12.97
C ALA A 165 2.59 12.31 -11.93
N VAL A 166 3.16 13.47 -11.58
CA VAL A 166 2.51 14.46 -10.72
C VAL A 166 1.33 15.09 -11.48
N GLY A 167 0.15 15.17 -10.85
CA GLY A 167 -0.97 15.95 -11.41
C GLY A 167 -2.21 15.18 -11.85
N VAL A 168 -2.33 13.89 -11.56
CA VAL A 168 -3.59 13.14 -11.79
C VAL A 168 -4.50 13.27 -10.58
N GLU A 169 -5.73 13.77 -10.76
CA GLU A 169 -6.72 13.89 -9.68
C GLU A 169 -7.09 12.53 -9.09
N ALA A 170 -6.96 12.41 -7.76
CA ALA A 170 -7.45 11.34 -6.88
C ALA A 170 -7.41 9.91 -7.45
N PRO A 171 -6.28 9.43 -7.97
CA PRO A 171 -6.19 8.09 -8.53
C PRO A 171 -6.26 7.01 -7.47
N LEU A 172 -6.64 5.80 -7.88
CA LEU A 172 -6.54 4.61 -7.03
C LEU A 172 -5.11 4.45 -6.50
N ARG A 173 -4.94 4.24 -5.19
CA ARG A 173 -3.60 3.99 -4.63
C ARG A 173 -3.04 2.67 -5.14
N GLU A 174 -1.77 2.65 -5.46
CA GLU A 174 -1.06 1.50 -6.00
C GLU A 174 -1.13 0.28 -5.07
N THR A 175 -1.07 0.49 -3.75
CA THR A 175 -1.23 -0.59 -2.76
C THR A 175 -2.63 -1.22 -2.79
N LEU A 176 -3.67 -0.43 -3.07
CA LEU A 176 -5.03 -0.95 -3.22
C LEU A 176 -5.21 -1.65 -4.56
N ALA A 177 -4.66 -1.10 -5.65
CA ALA A 177 -4.66 -1.76 -6.96
C ALA A 177 -3.94 -3.11 -6.91
N ALA A 178 -2.74 -3.17 -6.31
CA ALA A 178 -2.01 -4.42 -6.09
C ALA A 178 -2.84 -5.44 -5.29
N ALA A 179 -3.53 -4.98 -4.24
CA ALA A 179 -4.41 -5.83 -3.46
C ALA A 179 -5.57 -6.40 -4.29
N MET A 180 -6.21 -5.59 -5.15
CA MET A 180 -7.27 -6.05 -6.06
C MET A 180 -6.75 -7.13 -7.01
N VAL A 181 -5.58 -6.91 -7.62
CA VAL A 181 -4.93 -7.89 -8.49
C VAL A 181 -4.62 -9.19 -7.74
N LEU A 182 -4.05 -9.12 -6.54
CA LEU A 182 -3.75 -10.30 -5.74
C LEU A 182 -5.01 -11.05 -5.29
N LEU A 183 -6.10 -10.33 -4.99
CA LEU A 183 -7.40 -10.91 -4.62
C LEU A 183 -8.08 -11.59 -5.81
N SER A 184 -7.83 -11.16 -7.06
CA SER A 184 -8.29 -11.87 -8.25
C SER A 184 -7.52 -13.18 -8.49
N ARG A 185 -6.46 -13.44 -7.72
CA ARG A 185 -5.54 -14.58 -7.85
C ARG A 185 -4.74 -14.57 -9.16
N TYR A 186 -4.62 -13.42 -9.80
CA TYR A 186 -3.79 -13.26 -11.00
C TYR A 186 -2.32 -13.65 -10.75
N ARG A 187 -1.70 -14.32 -11.70
CA ARG A 187 -0.32 -14.82 -11.63
C ARG A 187 0.43 -14.73 -12.99
N GLY A 188 -0.08 -13.95 -13.92
CA GLY A 188 0.53 -13.76 -15.23
C GLY A 188 0.29 -14.88 -16.25
N ARG A 189 -0.58 -15.86 -15.96
CA ARG A 189 -0.87 -16.99 -16.85
C ARG A 189 -2.06 -16.73 -17.78
N ASP A 190 -3.08 -16.11 -17.25
CA ASP A 190 -4.34 -15.83 -17.97
C ASP A 190 -4.35 -14.38 -18.45
N PRO A 191 -5.18 -14.03 -19.44
CA PRO A 191 -5.44 -12.63 -19.79
C PRO A 191 -5.92 -11.81 -18.59
N PHE A 192 -5.41 -10.57 -18.49
CA PHE A 192 -5.81 -9.61 -17.47
C PHE A 192 -6.30 -8.32 -18.13
N CYS A 193 -7.47 -7.84 -17.74
CA CYS A 193 -8.10 -6.69 -18.38
C CYS A 193 -8.64 -5.68 -17.36
N ASP A 194 -8.46 -4.40 -17.67
CA ASP A 194 -9.10 -3.26 -17.00
C ASP A 194 -9.73 -2.32 -18.04
N PRO A 195 -11.05 -2.36 -18.24
CA PRO A 195 -11.74 -1.52 -19.22
C PRO A 195 -11.99 -0.06 -18.78
N PHE A 196 -11.54 0.32 -17.58
CA PHE A 196 -11.55 1.68 -17.03
C PHE A 196 -10.17 2.02 -16.44
N CYS A 197 -9.11 1.79 -17.22
CA CYS A 197 -7.76 1.79 -16.68
C CYS A 197 -7.27 3.17 -16.22
N GLY A 198 -7.86 4.26 -16.68
CA GLY A 198 -7.45 5.62 -16.35
C GLY A 198 -5.95 5.80 -16.59
N SER A 199 -5.21 6.19 -15.55
CA SER A 199 -3.74 6.34 -15.59
C SER A 199 -2.96 5.02 -15.57
N GLY A 200 -3.62 3.86 -15.74
CA GLY A 200 -3.01 2.54 -15.88
C GLY A 200 -2.63 1.86 -14.56
N THR A 201 -3.07 2.34 -13.40
CA THR A 201 -2.61 1.82 -12.09
C THR A 201 -2.84 0.31 -11.94
N ILE A 202 -4.04 -0.20 -12.22
CA ILE A 202 -4.36 -1.64 -12.07
C ILE A 202 -3.57 -2.50 -13.06
N PRO A 203 -3.53 -2.20 -14.38
CA PRO A 203 -2.70 -2.94 -15.33
C PRO A 203 -1.21 -2.92 -15.00
N ILE A 204 -0.67 -1.78 -14.52
CA ILE A 204 0.74 -1.68 -14.12
C ILE A 204 1.03 -2.59 -12.91
N GLU A 205 0.20 -2.53 -11.86
CA GLU A 205 0.37 -3.43 -10.70
C GLU A 205 0.18 -4.90 -11.10
N ALA A 206 -0.68 -5.22 -12.08
CA ALA A 206 -0.79 -6.56 -12.64
C ALA A 206 0.52 -7.01 -13.33
N ALA A 207 1.13 -6.15 -14.14
CA ALA A 207 2.41 -6.44 -14.79
C ALA A 207 3.54 -6.61 -13.79
N LEU A 208 3.64 -5.75 -12.77
CA LEU A 208 4.62 -5.90 -11.68
C LEU A 208 4.44 -7.23 -10.92
N ILE A 209 3.20 -7.68 -10.71
CA ILE A 209 2.90 -8.97 -10.08
C ILE A 209 3.25 -10.13 -11.02
N ALA A 210 2.89 -10.05 -12.29
CA ALA A 210 3.18 -11.08 -13.30
C ALA A 210 4.68 -11.31 -13.48
N LYS A 211 5.46 -10.23 -13.59
CA LYS A 211 6.93 -10.26 -13.64
C LYS A 211 7.58 -10.59 -12.30
N ASN A 212 6.84 -10.64 -11.21
CA ASN A 212 7.39 -10.66 -9.85
C ASN A 212 8.38 -9.51 -9.58
N ARG A 213 8.25 -8.39 -10.30
CA ARG A 213 9.07 -7.19 -10.07
C ARG A 213 8.67 -6.55 -8.75
N ALA A 214 9.65 -6.32 -7.88
CA ALA A 214 9.39 -5.71 -6.58
C ALA A 214 9.01 -4.23 -6.71
N PRO A 215 7.95 -3.75 -6.02
CA PRO A 215 7.39 -2.42 -6.25
C PRO A 215 8.25 -1.28 -5.68
N GLY A 216 9.26 -1.59 -4.88
CA GLY A 216 10.14 -0.61 -4.24
C GLY A 216 11.47 -0.38 -4.95
N LEU A 217 11.74 -1.02 -6.10
CA LEU A 217 13.04 -0.94 -6.79
C LEU A 217 13.34 0.47 -7.32
N ASP A 218 12.32 1.22 -7.77
CA ASP A 218 12.49 2.49 -8.45
C ASP A 218 12.20 3.70 -7.55
N ARG A 219 12.40 3.55 -6.23
CA ARG A 219 12.20 4.62 -5.26
C ARG A 219 13.25 4.60 -4.14
N SER A 220 13.36 5.71 -3.41
CA SER A 220 14.19 5.81 -2.21
C SER A 220 13.39 5.65 -0.92
N PHE A 221 14.09 5.35 0.16
CA PHE A 221 13.53 5.17 1.51
C PHE A 221 14.33 6.01 2.53
N ASP A 222 13.67 6.54 3.55
CA ASP A 222 14.33 7.36 4.57
C ASP A 222 15.44 6.56 5.30
N ALA A 223 15.20 5.28 5.57
CA ALA A 223 16.17 4.42 6.28
C ALA A 223 17.45 4.09 5.49
N GLN A 224 17.51 4.38 4.19
CA GLN A 224 18.78 4.31 3.44
C GLN A 224 19.83 5.29 3.96
N ARG A 225 19.42 6.33 4.67
CA ARG A 225 20.31 7.36 5.23
C ARG A 225 20.61 7.14 6.72
N TRP A 226 20.03 6.11 7.36
CA TRP A 226 20.23 5.88 8.79
C TRP A 226 21.62 5.35 9.07
N ALA A 227 22.29 5.96 10.04
CA ALA A 227 23.67 5.63 10.36
C ALA A 227 23.89 4.20 10.87
N PHE A 228 22.85 3.60 11.48
CA PHE A 228 22.92 2.24 12.03
C PHE A 228 22.53 1.13 11.01
N LEU A 229 22.10 1.49 9.79
CA LEU A 229 21.83 0.55 8.71
C LEU A 229 22.84 0.73 7.57
N SER A 230 23.55 -0.35 7.22
CA SER A 230 24.51 -0.30 6.12
C SER A 230 23.83 -0.11 4.77
N GLN A 231 24.40 0.72 3.89
CA GLN A 231 24.00 0.87 2.50
C GLN A 231 23.99 -0.47 1.74
N ARG A 232 24.90 -1.40 2.09
CA ARG A 232 24.98 -2.73 1.46
C ARG A 232 23.72 -3.56 1.63
N VAL A 233 22.99 -3.37 2.72
CA VAL A 233 21.71 -4.06 2.98
C VAL A 233 20.68 -3.75 1.90
N TRP A 234 20.62 -2.49 1.48
CA TRP A 234 19.69 -2.03 0.44
C TRP A 234 20.08 -2.53 -0.94
N LEU A 235 21.38 -2.51 -1.26
CA LEU A 235 21.89 -3.04 -2.54
C LEU A 235 21.60 -4.55 -2.65
N HIS A 236 21.94 -5.32 -1.62
CA HIS A 236 21.70 -6.76 -1.59
C HIS A 236 20.19 -7.10 -1.68
N ALA A 237 19.33 -6.36 -0.96
CA ALA A 237 17.89 -6.58 -1.04
C ALA A 237 17.30 -6.23 -2.42
N ALA A 238 17.85 -5.23 -3.10
CA ALA A 238 17.47 -4.89 -4.46
C ALA A 238 17.94 -5.95 -5.47
N GLU A 239 19.19 -6.42 -5.37
CA GLU A 239 19.72 -7.51 -6.18
C GLU A 239 18.89 -8.78 -6.01
N GLU A 240 18.63 -9.19 -4.76
CA GLU A 240 17.76 -10.35 -4.45
C GLU A 240 16.38 -10.22 -5.07
N ALA A 241 15.81 -9.01 -5.09
CA ALA A 241 14.51 -8.76 -5.68
C ALA A 241 14.54 -8.82 -7.22
N MET A 242 15.58 -8.28 -7.86
CA MET A 242 15.77 -8.34 -9.31
C MET A 242 16.02 -9.77 -9.80
N ASP A 243 16.81 -10.55 -9.08
CA ASP A 243 17.08 -11.96 -9.43
C ASP A 243 15.81 -12.83 -9.40
N LYS A 244 14.76 -12.39 -8.73
CA LYS A 244 13.47 -13.08 -8.66
C LYS A 244 12.48 -12.65 -9.73
N GLU A 245 12.85 -11.71 -10.61
CA GLU A 245 11.97 -11.27 -11.69
C GLU A 245 11.76 -12.40 -12.72
N PHE A 246 10.52 -12.54 -13.18
CA PHE A 246 10.18 -13.47 -14.24
C PHE A 246 10.27 -12.76 -15.60
N HIS A 247 10.85 -13.45 -16.56
CA HIS A 247 10.91 -13.01 -17.95
C HIS A 247 9.93 -13.85 -18.79
N GLY A 248 8.84 -13.23 -19.21
CA GLY A 248 7.78 -13.89 -19.96
C GLY A 248 6.96 -12.92 -20.78
N LYS A 249 6.08 -13.46 -21.61
CA LYS A 249 5.04 -12.68 -22.32
C LYS A 249 3.76 -12.75 -21.50
N TYR A 250 3.12 -11.61 -21.33
CA TYR A 250 1.89 -11.48 -20.56
C TYR A 250 0.80 -10.83 -21.43
N ASP A 251 -0.43 -11.31 -21.31
CA ASP A 251 -1.59 -10.71 -21.96
C ASP A 251 -2.31 -9.79 -20.95
N ILE A 252 -1.82 -8.55 -20.85
CA ILE A 252 -2.41 -7.51 -20.00
C ILE A 252 -2.92 -6.40 -20.89
N TRP A 253 -4.19 -6.05 -20.72
CA TRP A 253 -4.86 -5.02 -21.49
C TRP A 253 -5.50 -3.97 -20.58
N GLY A 254 -5.31 -2.68 -20.94
CA GLY A 254 -5.96 -1.54 -20.31
C GLY A 254 -6.68 -0.70 -21.36
N GLY A 255 -7.98 -0.49 -21.18
CA GLY A 255 -8.81 0.38 -22.01
C GLY A 255 -9.33 1.58 -21.24
N ASP A 256 -9.45 2.70 -21.90
CA ASP A 256 -10.14 3.89 -21.42
C ASP A 256 -10.68 4.68 -22.61
N ILE A 257 -11.82 5.34 -22.42
CA ILE A 257 -12.43 6.15 -23.48
C ILE A 257 -11.68 7.48 -23.69
N ASP A 258 -10.94 7.95 -22.66
CA ASP A 258 -10.15 9.19 -22.73
C ASP A 258 -8.73 8.90 -23.28
N PRO A 259 -8.41 9.43 -24.50
CA PRO A 259 -7.07 9.27 -25.06
C PRO A 259 -5.95 9.86 -24.20
N ARG A 260 -6.22 10.91 -23.41
CA ARG A 260 -5.24 11.52 -22.50
C ARG A 260 -4.91 10.56 -21.35
N ALA A 261 -5.92 9.84 -20.81
CA ALA A 261 -5.70 8.82 -19.80
C ALA A 261 -4.79 7.70 -20.32
N ILE A 262 -4.97 7.27 -21.58
CA ILE A 262 -4.14 6.25 -22.22
C ILE A 262 -2.68 6.74 -22.43
N GLU A 263 -2.47 7.99 -22.82
CA GLU A 263 -1.12 8.55 -22.91
C GLU A 263 -0.41 8.56 -21.55
N ILE A 264 -1.11 8.97 -20.49
CA ILE A 264 -0.60 8.95 -19.12
C ILE A 264 -0.30 7.50 -18.68
N ALA A 265 -1.19 6.54 -18.99
CA ALA A 265 -1.00 5.13 -18.66
C ALA A 265 0.25 4.54 -19.30
N ARG A 266 0.50 4.83 -20.58
CA ARG A 266 1.73 4.42 -21.29
C ARG A 266 2.97 5.03 -20.68
N SER A 267 2.95 6.33 -20.37
CA SER A 267 4.07 7.01 -19.70
C SER A 267 4.36 6.42 -18.31
N ASN A 268 3.33 6.11 -17.54
CA ASN A 268 3.46 5.47 -16.23
C ASN A 268 4.02 4.05 -16.35
N ALA A 269 3.56 3.25 -17.32
CA ALA A 269 4.06 1.89 -17.56
C ALA A 269 5.53 1.88 -17.97
N MET A 270 5.95 2.83 -18.81
CA MET A 270 7.35 3.02 -19.18
C MET A 270 8.21 3.33 -17.95
N LYS A 271 7.77 4.25 -17.09
CA LYS A 271 8.48 4.58 -15.85
C LYS A 271 8.53 3.40 -14.84
N ALA A 272 7.53 2.53 -14.88
CA ALA A 272 7.50 1.31 -14.06
C ALA A 272 8.31 0.16 -14.68
N GLY A 273 8.85 0.31 -15.89
CA GLY A 273 9.60 -0.71 -16.61
C GLY A 273 8.75 -1.92 -17.00
N VAL A 274 7.47 -1.68 -17.37
CA VAL A 274 6.52 -2.76 -17.72
C VAL A 274 5.68 -2.45 -18.98
N GLU A 275 6.10 -1.47 -19.79
CA GLU A 275 5.40 -1.09 -21.02
C GLU A 275 5.30 -2.22 -22.04
N ASP A 276 6.28 -3.10 -22.07
CA ASP A 276 6.33 -4.29 -22.93
C ASP A 276 5.32 -5.38 -22.55
N CYS A 277 4.76 -5.28 -21.33
CA CYS A 277 3.82 -6.25 -20.78
C CYS A 277 2.36 -5.85 -20.97
N ILE A 278 2.07 -4.60 -21.35
CA ILE A 278 0.71 -4.05 -21.32
C ILE A 278 0.34 -3.41 -22.65
N ARG A 279 -0.81 -3.80 -23.17
CA ARG A 279 -1.43 -3.13 -24.33
C ARG A 279 -2.46 -2.13 -23.84
N PHE A 280 -2.19 -0.82 -24.01
CA PHE A 280 -3.12 0.26 -23.73
C PHE A 280 -3.80 0.75 -25.01
N GLU A 281 -5.13 0.84 -24.96
CA GLU A 281 -5.96 1.23 -26.11
C GLU A 281 -7.03 2.25 -25.72
N VAL A 282 -7.29 3.23 -26.60
CA VAL A 282 -8.49 4.06 -26.48
C VAL A 282 -9.66 3.19 -26.88
N ALA A 283 -10.52 2.85 -25.95
CA ALA A 283 -11.62 1.91 -26.17
C ALA A 283 -12.81 2.22 -25.25
N ASP A 284 -14.01 2.04 -25.80
CA ASP A 284 -15.22 2.06 -24.98
C ASP A 284 -15.43 0.69 -24.33
N MET A 285 -15.67 0.68 -23.03
CA MET A 285 -15.96 -0.55 -22.27
C MET A 285 -17.12 -1.35 -22.87
N ARG A 286 -18.11 -0.70 -23.49
CA ARG A 286 -19.25 -1.36 -24.12
C ARG A 286 -18.86 -2.28 -25.27
N ASP A 287 -17.73 -2.02 -25.91
CA ASP A 287 -17.18 -2.79 -27.01
C ASP A 287 -16.20 -3.88 -26.54
N PHE A 288 -15.93 -3.97 -25.23
CA PHE A 288 -14.99 -4.95 -24.68
C PHE A 288 -15.49 -6.38 -24.92
N ARG A 289 -14.68 -7.20 -25.58
CA ARG A 289 -14.92 -8.62 -25.88
C ARG A 289 -13.65 -9.42 -25.67
N ARG A 290 -13.80 -10.64 -25.21
CA ARG A 290 -12.72 -11.62 -25.07
C ARG A 290 -13.26 -13.03 -25.32
N ASP A 291 -12.53 -13.80 -26.10
CA ASP A 291 -12.88 -15.19 -26.47
C ASP A 291 -12.14 -16.24 -25.62
N SER A 292 -11.13 -15.82 -24.86
CA SER A 292 -10.39 -16.71 -23.97
C SER A 292 -11.28 -17.32 -22.90
N GLN A 293 -11.18 -18.64 -22.72
CA GLN A 293 -11.99 -19.41 -21.75
C GLN A 293 -11.80 -18.90 -20.31
N TYR A 294 -10.63 -18.41 -19.96
CA TYR A 294 -10.26 -17.91 -18.64
C TYR A 294 -9.67 -16.51 -18.75
N GLY A 295 -9.82 -15.73 -17.70
CA GLY A 295 -9.25 -14.40 -17.60
C GLY A 295 -9.60 -13.69 -16.30
N GLN A 296 -9.02 -12.51 -16.15
CA GLN A 296 -9.25 -11.62 -15.01
C GLN A 296 -9.74 -10.27 -15.54
N LEU A 297 -10.88 -9.80 -15.08
CA LEU A 297 -11.33 -8.43 -15.25
C LEU A 297 -11.30 -7.75 -13.89
N VAL A 298 -10.39 -6.80 -13.71
CA VAL A 298 -10.23 -6.08 -12.44
C VAL A 298 -10.28 -4.59 -12.73
N THR A 299 -11.25 -3.89 -12.15
CA THR A 299 -11.51 -2.53 -12.56
C THR A 299 -12.04 -1.63 -11.44
N ASN A 300 -11.87 -0.32 -11.63
CA ASN A 300 -12.30 0.74 -10.73
C ASN A 300 -13.05 1.81 -11.55
N PRO A 301 -14.31 1.55 -11.95
CA PRO A 301 -15.09 2.49 -12.75
C PRO A 301 -15.45 3.77 -11.96
N PRO A 302 -15.88 4.85 -12.63
CA PRO A 302 -16.36 6.07 -11.97
C PRO A 302 -17.53 5.78 -11.00
N TYR A 303 -17.53 6.45 -9.81
CA TYR A 303 -18.53 6.19 -8.76
C TYR A 303 -19.76 7.10 -8.78
N GLY A 304 -19.78 8.12 -9.65
CA GLY A 304 -20.87 9.09 -9.70
C GLY A 304 -20.79 10.21 -8.66
N GLU A 305 -19.69 10.36 -7.94
CA GLU A 305 -19.53 11.40 -6.91
C GLU A 305 -18.63 12.58 -7.33
N ARG A 306 -17.71 12.36 -8.28
CA ARG A 306 -16.69 13.36 -8.68
C ARG A 306 -16.54 13.56 -10.18
N LEU A 307 -16.67 12.52 -10.98
CA LEU A 307 -16.40 12.53 -12.43
C LEU A 307 -17.66 12.38 -13.28
N MET A 308 -18.79 12.02 -12.66
CA MET A 308 -20.02 11.66 -13.38
C MET A 308 -21.20 11.81 -12.42
N ASP A 309 -22.40 12.13 -12.92
CA ASP A 309 -23.58 12.07 -12.08
C ASP A 309 -24.00 10.60 -11.77
N ARG A 310 -24.84 10.43 -10.74
CA ARG A 310 -25.25 9.10 -10.28
C ARG A 310 -25.98 8.30 -11.34
N ALA A 311 -26.85 8.93 -12.13
CA ALA A 311 -27.66 8.26 -13.16
C ALA A 311 -26.76 7.75 -14.30
N ALA A 312 -25.78 8.53 -14.71
CA ALA A 312 -24.81 8.14 -15.71
C ALA A 312 -23.92 6.98 -15.21
N ALA A 313 -23.47 7.02 -13.93
CA ALA A 313 -22.73 5.91 -13.32
C ALA A 313 -23.58 4.62 -13.28
N GLU A 314 -24.85 4.70 -12.90
CA GLU A 314 -25.75 3.53 -12.90
C GLU A 314 -25.97 2.97 -14.31
N THR A 315 -26.01 3.83 -15.32
CA THR A 315 -26.09 3.39 -16.72
C THR A 315 -24.83 2.63 -17.12
N LEU A 316 -23.66 3.17 -16.77
CA LEU A 316 -22.37 2.53 -17.02
C LEU A 316 -22.28 1.15 -16.34
N TYR A 317 -22.79 1.01 -15.12
CA TYR A 317 -22.79 -0.28 -14.40
C TYR A 317 -23.71 -1.32 -15.05
N ARG A 318 -24.86 -0.90 -15.58
CA ARG A 318 -25.73 -1.79 -16.35
C ARG A 318 -25.03 -2.30 -17.62
N GLU A 319 -24.35 -1.41 -18.34
CA GLU A 319 -23.58 -1.79 -19.53
C GLU A 319 -22.42 -2.74 -19.15
N LEU A 320 -21.68 -2.45 -18.07
CA LEU A 320 -20.64 -3.35 -17.58
C LEU A 320 -21.20 -4.74 -17.22
N GLY A 321 -22.37 -4.80 -16.60
CA GLY A 321 -23.07 -6.05 -16.31
C GLY A 321 -23.41 -6.85 -17.57
N ARG A 322 -23.88 -6.17 -18.64
CA ARG A 322 -24.13 -6.81 -19.95
C ARG A 322 -22.84 -7.34 -20.58
N VAL A 323 -21.78 -6.55 -20.59
CA VAL A 323 -20.46 -6.99 -21.09
C VAL A 323 -19.97 -8.21 -20.33
N TRP A 324 -20.07 -8.20 -18.99
CA TRP A 324 -19.69 -9.33 -18.15
C TRP A 324 -20.46 -10.62 -18.49
N GLN A 325 -21.77 -10.54 -18.79
CA GLN A 325 -22.60 -11.70 -19.15
C GLN A 325 -22.14 -12.38 -20.45
N HIS A 326 -21.43 -11.67 -21.32
CA HIS A 326 -20.90 -12.20 -22.58
C HIS A 326 -19.49 -12.78 -22.44
N LEU A 327 -18.84 -12.62 -21.28
CA LEU A 327 -17.54 -13.25 -21.03
C LEU A 327 -17.70 -14.75 -20.79
N PRO A 328 -16.75 -15.58 -21.26
CA PRO A 328 -16.75 -17.01 -20.96
C PRO A 328 -16.75 -17.28 -19.46
N GLY A 329 -17.37 -18.38 -19.03
CA GLY A 329 -17.65 -18.67 -17.62
C GLY A 329 -16.45 -18.88 -16.70
N GLY A 330 -15.22 -18.93 -17.24
CA GLY A 330 -13.98 -19.04 -16.48
C GLY A 330 -13.39 -17.71 -16.03
N TRP A 331 -14.02 -16.58 -16.37
CA TRP A 331 -13.54 -15.25 -16.00
C TRP A 331 -13.85 -14.91 -14.55
N ARG A 332 -12.85 -14.35 -13.86
CA ARG A 332 -13.00 -13.69 -12.55
C ARG A 332 -13.12 -12.20 -12.75
N THR A 333 -14.14 -11.60 -12.16
CA THR A 333 -14.38 -10.15 -12.29
C THR A 333 -14.42 -9.50 -10.91
N LEU A 334 -13.59 -8.50 -10.72
CA LEU A 334 -13.51 -7.70 -9.49
C LEU A 334 -13.78 -6.24 -9.83
N VAL A 335 -14.80 -5.66 -9.23
CA VAL A 335 -15.18 -4.26 -9.43
C VAL A 335 -15.16 -3.53 -8.09
N LEU A 336 -14.36 -2.48 -7.99
CA LEU A 336 -14.36 -1.60 -6.83
C LEU A 336 -15.39 -0.49 -7.03
N SER A 337 -16.32 -0.31 -6.08
CA SER A 337 -17.29 0.80 -6.15
C SER A 337 -17.73 1.23 -4.76
N SER A 338 -18.01 2.52 -4.59
CA SER A 338 -18.68 3.09 -3.41
C SER A 338 -20.20 3.10 -3.53
N HIS A 339 -20.74 2.72 -4.70
CA HIS A 339 -22.17 2.81 -4.97
C HIS A 339 -22.95 1.72 -4.24
N THR A 340 -23.86 2.12 -3.36
CA THR A 340 -24.64 1.20 -2.50
C THR A 340 -25.54 0.24 -3.27
N GLU A 341 -26.08 0.67 -4.43
CA GLU A 341 -26.96 -0.11 -5.30
C GLU A 341 -26.22 -0.77 -6.48
N PHE A 342 -24.89 -0.96 -6.36
CA PHE A 342 -24.07 -1.48 -7.45
C PHE A 342 -24.58 -2.84 -7.97
N GLU A 343 -24.88 -3.79 -7.10
CA GLU A 343 -25.33 -5.13 -7.50
C GLU A 343 -26.66 -5.10 -8.26
N ARG A 344 -27.59 -4.25 -7.84
CA ARG A 344 -28.86 -4.06 -8.53
C ARG A 344 -28.66 -3.46 -9.92
N THR A 345 -27.78 -2.46 -10.04
CA THR A 345 -27.49 -1.80 -11.32
C THR A 345 -26.67 -2.68 -12.25
N PHE A 346 -25.72 -3.46 -11.72
CA PHE A 346 -24.92 -4.44 -12.46
C PHE A 346 -25.78 -5.62 -12.96
N GLY A 347 -26.91 -5.87 -12.31
CA GLY A 347 -27.90 -6.89 -12.71
C GLY A 347 -27.66 -8.27 -12.08
N ARG A 348 -26.73 -8.39 -11.14
CA ARG A 348 -26.48 -9.64 -10.40
C ARG A 348 -25.86 -9.37 -9.03
N PRO A 349 -26.26 -10.13 -7.97
CA PRO A 349 -25.54 -10.17 -6.70
C PRO A 349 -24.11 -10.68 -6.90
N ALA A 350 -23.15 -10.11 -6.17
CA ALA A 350 -21.78 -10.59 -6.18
C ALA A 350 -21.65 -11.93 -5.44
N ASP A 351 -20.80 -12.83 -5.94
CA ASP A 351 -20.52 -14.10 -5.28
C ASP A 351 -19.80 -13.88 -3.94
N LYS A 352 -19.03 -12.76 -3.84
CA LYS A 352 -18.38 -12.31 -2.63
C LYS A 352 -18.19 -10.81 -2.62
N LYS A 353 -18.23 -10.21 -1.43
CA LYS A 353 -17.93 -8.78 -1.22
C LYS A 353 -16.84 -8.59 -0.17
N ARG A 354 -16.01 -7.58 -0.37
CA ARG A 354 -15.02 -7.17 0.62
C ARG A 354 -15.07 -5.66 0.82
N LYS A 355 -15.29 -5.22 2.05
CA LYS A 355 -15.20 -3.79 2.40
C LYS A 355 -13.77 -3.33 2.33
N LEU A 356 -13.51 -2.24 1.60
CA LEU A 356 -12.21 -1.59 1.42
C LEU A 356 -12.38 -0.07 1.50
N TYR A 357 -11.26 0.63 1.50
CA TYR A 357 -11.25 2.10 1.54
C TYR A 357 -10.35 2.66 0.43
N ASN A 358 -10.91 3.50 -0.41
CA ASN A 358 -10.15 4.30 -1.38
C ASN A 358 -9.95 5.72 -0.84
N GLY A 359 -8.83 5.95 -0.15
CA GLY A 359 -8.64 7.15 0.66
C GLY A 359 -9.59 7.16 1.86
N MET A 360 -10.44 8.17 1.95
CA MET A 360 -11.51 8.27 2.97
C MET A 360 -12.83 7.65 2.52
N LEU A 361 -12.95 7.29 1.24
CA LEU A 361 -14.18 6.77 0.67
C LEU A 361 -14.30 5.27 0.98
N LYS A 362 -15.40 4.89 1.62
CA LYS A 362 -15.76 3.50 1.84
C LYS A 362 -16.24 2.88 0.52
N CYS A 363 -15.63 1.78 0.12
CA CYS A 363 -15.96 1.04 -1.09
C CYS A 363 -16.21 -0.43 -0.75
N ASP A 364 -16.94 -1.10 -1.63
CA ASP A 364 -17.01 -2.55 -1.67
C ASP A 364 -16.29 -3.06 -2.93
N LEU A 365 -15.47 -4.08 -2.77
CA LEU A 365 -14.94 -4.86 -3.88
C LEU A 365 -15.90 -5.99 -4.15
N PHE A 366 -16.64 -5.87 -5.24
CA PHE A 366 -17.59 -6.88 -5.71
C PHE A 366 -16.85 -7.91 -6.55
N MET A 367 -17.03 -9.18 -6.24
CA MET A 367 -16.29 -10.29 -6.86
C MET A 367 -17.26 -11.27 -7.48
N TYR A 368 -17.01 -11.62 -8.74
CA TYR A 368 -17.81 -12.54 -9.55
C TYR A 368 -16.92 -13.62 -10.16
N GLY A 369 -17.49 -14.83 -10.35
CA GLY A 369 -16.77 -16.01 -10.84
C GLY A 369 -16.12 -16.79 -9.68
N ASN A 370 -15.31 -17.79 -9.96
CA ASN A 370 -14.69 -18.70 -8.98
C ASN A 370 -13.68 -17.95 -8.05
N VAL A 371 -14.17 -17.09 -7.15
CA VAL A 371 -13.41 -16.21 -6.25
C VAL A 371 -13.28 -16.74 -4.82
#